data_b0cbe2a637411fd12591d84b876c0e69
#
_entry.id   b0cbe2a637411fd12591d84b876c0e69
#
_cell.length_a   1.000
_cell.length_b   1.000
_cell.length_c   1.000
_cell.angle_alpha   90.00
_cell.angle_beta   90.00
_cell.angle_gamma   90.00
#
_symmetry.space_group_name_H-M   'P 1'
#
loop_
_entity.id
_entity.type
_entity.pdbx_description
1 polymer ?
#
loop_
_entity_poly.entity_id
_entity_poly.type
_entity_poly.pdbx_seq_one_letter_code
_entity_poly.pdbx_strand_id
1 'polypeptide(L)'
;LERCFEQIERIRSFISKLMTISRMEAGKIIMTEQDINVNSMLCDVVSQLPKNDCNITVECDDKDYCINADEEWIREAFINIIQNSSELCDKVEVKAACRDDKCIVNIKDNGSGFEEDRIPYVFDRFETTGSAAAGHAGIGLNLSRLIIEAHHGIVDVRNNEDGKGAVIRVQIPRYVLKRKAEL
;
A
#
# COMPACT_ATOMS: atom_id res chain seq x y z
N LEU A 1 7.22 -20.75 24.58
CA LEU A 1 6.52 -19.53 25.05
C LEU A 1 6.63 -18.41 24.02
N GLU A 2 7.82 -18.07 23.50
CA GLU A 2 8.01 -17.01 22.48
C GLU A 2 7.16 -17.23 21.23
N ARG A 3 7.18 -18.43 20.64
CA ARG A 3 6.34 -18.77 19.47
C ARG A 3 4.84 -18.61 19.75
N CYS A 4 4.37 -18.87 20.98
CA CYS A 4 2.97 -18.64 21.32
C CYS A 4 2.63 -17.14 21.37
N PHE A 5 3.53 -16.32 21.89
CA PHE A 5 3.37 -14.86 21.90
C PHE A 5 3.33 -14.30 20.49
N GLU A 6 4.24 -14.72 19.62
CA GLU A 6 4.25 -14.31 18.21
C GLU A 6 2.94 -14.65 17.48
N GLN A 7 2.39 -15.85 17.73
CA GLN A 7 1.11 -16.25 17.14
C GLN A 7 -0.06 -15.43 17.68
N ILE A 8 -0.08 -15.11 18.96
CA ILE A 8 -1.12 -14.26 19.56
C ILE A 8 -1.08 -12.86 18.95
N GLU A 9 0.11 -12.25 18.80
CA GLU A 9 0.26 -10.93 18.19
C GLU A 9 -0.16 -10.93 16.70
N ARG A 10 0.14 -11.99 15.95
CA ARG A 10 -0.34 -12.17 14.58
C ARG A 10 -1.86 -12.23 14.52
N ILE A 11 -2.50 -13.02 15.38
CA ILE A 11 -3.97 -13.13 15.45
C ILE A 11 -4.57 -11.77 15.83
N ARG A 12 -4.00 -11.07 16.80
CA ARG A 12 -4.45 -9.74 17.20
C ARG A 12 -4.39 -8.73 16.05
N SER A 13 -3.26 -8.68 15.35
CA SER A 13 -3.08 -7.83 14.16
C SER A 13 -4.07 -8.16 13.07
N PHE A 14 -4.29 -9.45 12.80
CA PHE A 14 -5.27 -9.93 11.83
C PHE A 14 -6.70 -9.49 12.16
N ILE A 15 -7.16 -9.69 13.40
CA ILE A 15 -8.49 -9.27 13.86
C ILE A 15 -8.63 -7.74 13.74
N SER A 16 -7.60 -6.98 14.15
CA SER A 16 -7.61 -5.52 14.04
C SER A 16 -7.79 -5.06 12.59
N LYS A 17 -7.05 -5.64 11.65
CA LYS A 17 -7.17 -5.33 10.22
C LYS A 17 -8.56 -5.69 9.67
N LEU A 18 -9.13 -6.82 10.04
CA LEU A 18 -10.50 -7.19 9.63
C LEU A 18 -11.55 -6.21 10.16
N MET A 19 -11.43 -5.77 11.42
CA MET A 19 -12.33 -4.77 11.99
C MET A 19 -12.21 -3.43 11.28
N THR A 20 -10.99 -3.03 10.91
CA THR A 20 -10.71 -1.82 10.13
C THR A 20 -11.38 -1.89 8.75
N ILE A 21 -11.18 -2.99 8.02
CA ILE A 21 -11.83 -3.23 6.72
C ILE A 21 -13.35 -3.11 6.85
N SER A 22 -13.94 -3.79 7.83
CA SER A 22 -15.39 -3.74 8.06
C SER A 22 -15.91 -2.32 8.33
N ARG A 23 -15.13 -1.49 9.06
CA ARG A 23 -15.50 -0.09 9.33
C ARG A 23 -15.35 0.78 8.08
N MET A 24 -14.31 0.57 7.27
CA MET A 24 -14.12 1.29 6.01
C MET A 24 -15.25 1.02 5.04
N GLU A 25 -15.60 -0.24 4.82
CA GLU A 25 -16.73 -0.63 3.93
C GLU A 25 -18.07 -0.09 4.42
N ALA A 26 -18.26 0.01 5.73
CA ALA A 26 -19.44 0.62 6.31
C ALA A 26 -19.45 2.15 6.27
N GLY A 27 -18.40 2.80 5.72
CA GLY A 27 -18.25 4.26 5.69
C GLY A 27 -18.18 4.90 7.08
N LYS A 28 -17.70 4.15 8.09
CA LYS A 28 -17.68 4.60 9.50
C LYS A 28 -16.32 5.18 9.93
N ILE A 29 -15.37 5.27 9.03
CA ILE A 29 -14.07 5.89 9.31
C ILE A 29 -14.13 7.36 8.91
N ILE A 30 -13.79 8.23 9.85
CA ILE A 30 -13.65 9.68 9.62
C ILE A 30 -12.18 9.90 9.29
N MET A 31 -11.89 10.41 8.09
CA MET A 31 -10.54 10.77 7.66
C MET A 31 -10.18 12.18 8.13
N THR A 32 -8.98 12.33 8.66
CA THR A 32 -8.42 13.63 9.06
C THR A 32 -7.37 14.04 8.02
N GLU A 33 -7.84 14.71 6.96
CA GLU A 33 -6.99 15.11 5.85
C GLU A 33 -6.07 16.27 6.22
N GLN A 34 -4.80 16.16 5.83
CA GLN A 34 -3.78 17.20 5.96
C GLN A 34 -2.83 17.16 4.75
N ASP A 35 -2.04 18.23 4.56
CA ASP A 35 -1.03 18.25 3.50
C ASP A 35 0.18 17.39 3.91
N ILE A 36 0.48 16.38 3.10
CA ILE A 36 1.53 15.39 3.33
C ILE A 36 2.56 15.50 2.21
N ASN A 37 3.82 15.72 2.56
CA ASN A 37 4.91 15.65 1.59
C ASN A 37 5.15 14.19 1.19
N VAL A 38 4.96 13.89 -0.09
CA VAL A 38 5.02 12.51 -0.63
C VAL A 38 6.41 11.91 -0.48
N ASN A 39 7.46 12.67 -0.77
CA ASN A 39 8.83 12.17 -0.67
C ASN A 39 9.20 11.82 0.78
N SER A 40 8.91 12.71 1.72
CA SER A 40 9.18 12.48 3.15
C SER A 40 8.41 11.26 3.65
N MET A 41 7.12 11.19 3.35
CA MET A 41 6.25 10.09 3.75
C MET A 41 6.76 8.73 3.22
N LEU A 42 7.15 8.63 1.94
CA LEU A 42 7.66 7.38 1.38
C LEU A 42 9.00 6.97 1.99
N CYS A 43 9.92 7.92 2.22
CA CYS A 43 11.18 7.65 2.91
C CYS A 43 10.96 7.16 4.34
N ASP A 44 10.04 7.78 5.08
CA ASP A 44 9.70 7.38 6.44
C ASP A 44 9.07 5.98 6.48
N VAL A 45 8.15 5.68 5.55
CA VAL A 45 7.56 4.34 5.40
C VAL A 45 8.65 3.29 5.23
N VAL A 46 9.58 3.50 4.28
CA VAL A 46 10.66 2.53 4.03
C VAL A 46 11.57 2.38 5.24
N SER A 47 11.84 3.46 5.98
CA SER A 47 12.67 3.42 7.20
C SER A 47 12.08 2.59 8.33
N GLN A 48 10.75 2.45 8.38
CA GLN A 48 10.01 1.70 9.41
C GLN A 48 9.80 0.23 9.09
N LEU A 49 10.05 -0.17 7.83
CA LEU A 49 9.90 -1.57 7.45
C LEU A 49 10.91 -2.47 8.18
N PRO A 50 10.53 -3.71 8.51
CA PRO A 50 11.47 -4.68 9.04
C PRO A 50 12.66 -4.83 8.10
N LYS A 51 13.87 -4.81 8.67
CA LYS A 51 15.09 -5.05 7.88
C LYS A 51 15.08 -6.47 7.37
N ASN A 52 15.09 -6.61 6.07
CA ASN A 52 15.28 -7.85 5.33
C ASN A 52 16.43 -7.67 4.32
N ASP A 53 16.75 -8.71 3.56
CA ASP A 53 17.83 -8.65 2.57
C ASP A 53 17.43 -7.90 1.29
N CYS A 54 16.18 -7.41 1.21
CA CYS A 54 15.68 -6.66 0.05
C CYS A 54 16.18 -5.22 0.07
N ASN A 55 16.77 -4.80 -1.04
CA ASN A 55 17.20 -3.41 -1.25
C ASN A 55 16.02 -2.56 -1.75
N ILE A 56 15.55 -1.63 -0.92
CA ILE A 56 14.43 -0.73 -1.26
C ILE A 56 14.97 0.66 -1.56
N THR A 57 14.66 1.19 -2.74
CA THR A 57 15.03 2.55 -3.16
C THR A 57 13.79 3.42 -3.33
N VAL A 58 13.90 4.71 -2.95
CA VAL A 58 12.83 5.71 -3.13
C VAL A 58 13.34 6.84 -4.00
N GLU A 59 12.61 7.15 -5.08
CA GLU A 59 12.86 8.27 -5.97
C GLU A 59 11.57 9.07 -6.15
N CYS A 60 11.63 10.38 -5.96
CA CYS A 60 10.54 11.30 -6.24
C CYS A 60 11.02 12.39 -7.20
N ASP A 61 10.29 12.64 -8.27
CA ASP A 61 10.63 13.64 -9.30
C ASP A 61 10.38 15.08 -8.81
N ASP A 62 9.46 15.28 -7.86
CA ASP A 62 9.24 16.54 -7.15
C ASP A 62 9.25 16.27 -5.64
N LYS A 63 10.33 16.69 -4.97
CA LYS A 63 10.54 16.45 -3.53
C LYS A 63 9.66 17.29 -2.63
N ASP A 64 9.10 18.38 -3.15
CA ASP A 64 8.26 19.31 -2.38
C ASP A 64 6.76 19.07 -2.63
N TYR A 65 6.42 18.07 -3.45
CA TYR A 65 5.04 17.77 -3.77
C TYR A 65 4.26 17.24 -2.58
N CYS A 66 3.11 17.88 -2.32
CA CYS A 66 2.19 17.46 -1.26
C CYS A 66 0.87 16.95 -1.84
N ILE A 67 0.30 15.96 -1.17
CA ILE A 67 -1.07 15.48 -1.35
C ILE A 67 -1.89 15.82 -0.12
N ASN A 68 -3.20 15.97 -0.27
CA ASN A 68 -4.11 16.14 0.86
C ASN A 68 -4.73 14.77 1.20
N ALA A 69 -4.34 14.21 2.36
CA ALA A 69 -4.72 12.86 2.76
C ALA A 69 -4.71 12.72 4.29
N ASP A 70 -5.27 11.62 4.80
CA ASP A 70 -5.07 11.20 6.19
C ASP A 70 -3.73 10.46 6.29
N GLU A 71 -2.80 11.04 7.05
CA GLU A 71 -1.41 10.56 7.11
C GLU A 71 -1.31 9.14 7.67
N GLU A 72 -2.04 8.83 8.73
CA GLU A 72 -1.98 7.50 9.35
C GLU A 72 -2.45 6.42 8.38
N TRP A 73 -3.57 6.66 7.71
CA TRP A 73 -4.13 5.71 6.77
C TRP A 73 -3.29 5.56 5.51
N ILE A 74 -2.84 6.65 4.90
CA ILE A 74 -2.07 6.56 3.67
C ILE A 74 -0.70 5.89 3.90
N ARG A 75 -0.07 6.12 5.06
CA ARG A 75 1.15 5.41 5.47
C ARG A 75 0.91 3.91 5.63
N GLU A 76 -0.18 3.52 6.31
CA GLU A 76 -0.55 2.09 6.46
C GLU A 76 -0.73 1.41 5.10
N ALA A 77 -1.35 2.09 4.12
CA ALA A 77 -1.49 1.55 2.77
C ALA A 77 -0.14 1.30 2.10
N PHE A 78 0.79 2.27 2.16
CA PHE A 78 2.12 2.11 1.56
C PHE A 78 2.99 1.10 2.31
N ILE A 79 2.91 1.03 3.65
CA ILE A 79 3.59 -0.01 4.45
C ILE A 79 3.16 -1.39 3.97
N ASN A 80 1.86 -1.65 3.88
CA ASN A 80 1.35 -2.96 3.44
C ASN A 80 1.78 -3.31 2.00
N ILE A 81 1.74 -2.35 1.06
CA ILE A 81 2.14 -2.58 -0.33
C ILE A 81 3.64 -2.84 -0.43
N ILE A 82 4.49 -1.96 0.14
CA ILE A 82 5.94 -2.06 0.00
C ILE A 82 6.46 -3.28 0.76
N GLN A 83 5.92 -3.59 1.94
CA GLN A 83 6.27 -4.78 2.69
C GLN A 83 5.94 -6.04 1.88
N ASN A 84 4.73 -6.15 1.32
CA ASN A 84 4.34 -7.28 0.49
C ASN A 84 5.26 -7.44 -0.74
N SER A 85 5.63 -6.34 -1.40
CA SER A 85 6.56 -6.36 -2.52
C SER A 85 7.98 -6.80 -2.11
N SER A 86 8.41 -6.52 -0.87
CA SER A 86 9.78 -6.79 -0.40
C SER A 86 10.01 -8.19 0.17
N GLU A 87 8.95 -8.99 0.35
CA GLU A 87 9.05 -10.28 1.05
C GLU A 87 9.70 -11.40 0.24
N LEU A 88 9.55 -11.36 -1.07
CA LEU A 88 9.99 -12.43 -1.98
C LEU A 88 10.87 -11.91 -3.12
N CYS A 89 11.63 -10.84 -2.85
CA CYS A 89 12.49 -10.25 -3.86
C CYS A 89 13.78 -9.67 -3.23
N ASP A 90 14.76 -9.39 -4.07
CA ASP A 90 16.03 -8.78 -3.67
C ASP A 90 16.01 -7.26 -3.82
N LYS A 91 15.06 -6.74 -4.61
CA LYS A 91 15.01 -5.32 -4.95
C LYS A 91 13.59 -4.81 -5.14
N VAL A 92 13.28 -3.67 -4.50
CA VAL A 92 12.08 -2.88 -4.73
C VAL A 92 12.45 -1.45 -5.11
N GLU A 93 11.88 -0.94 -6.20
CA GLU A 93 12.00 0.45 -6.62
C GLU A 93 10.67 1.17 -6.40
N VAL A 94 10.66 2.19 -5.53
CA VAL A 94 9.51 3.06 -5.28
C VAL A 94 9.76 4.36 -6.02
N LYS A 95 8.97 4.63 -7.07
CA LYS A 95 9.12 5.84 -7.90
C LYS A 95 7.83 6.65 -7.87
N ALA A 96 7.92 7.88 -7.36
CA ALA A 96 6.84 8.85 -7.37
C ALA A 96 7.01 9.83 -8.53
N ALA A 97 6.04 9.87 -9.42
CA ALA A 97 5.91 10.85 -10.50
C ALA A 97 4.74 11.79 -10.19
N CYS A 98 5.06 12.99 -9.75
CA CYS A 98 4.10 13.97 -9.29
C CYS A 98 3.82 15.01 -10.38
N ARG A 99 2.55 15.33 -10.57
CA ARG A 99 2.05 16.33 -11.53
C ARG A 99 1.03 17.22 -10.84
N ASP A 100 0.58 18.27 -11.49
CA ASP A 100 -0.25 19.33 -10.93
C ASP A 100 -1.48 18.82 -10.16
N ASP A 101 -2.15 17.80 -10.68
CA ASP A 101 -3.42 17.29 -10.15
C ASP A 101 -3.33 15.95 -9.41
N LYS A 102 -2.21 15.23 -9.56
CA LYS A 102 -2.05 13.88 -8.98
C LYS A 102 -0.60 13.46 -8.79
N CYS A 103 -0.39 12.53 -7.89
CA CYS A 103 0.85 11.79 -7.74
C CYS A 103 0.65 10.33 -8.12
N ILE A 104 1.54 9.78 -8.92
CA ILE A 104 1.58 8.37 -9.30
C ILE A 104 2.80 7.74 -8.66
N VAL A 105 2.57 6.79 -7.76
CA VAL A 105 3.64 6.02 -7.11
C VAL A 105 3.66 4.62 -7.70
N ASN A 106 4.77 4.24 -8.34
CA ASN A 106 5.00 2.90 -8.85
C ASN A 106 5.93 2.17 -7.87
N ILE A 107 5.49 1.04 -7.36
CA ILE A 107 6.25 0.12 -6.52
C ILE A 107 6.56 -1.11 -7.37
N LYS A 108 7.81 -1.20 -7.86
CA LYS A 108 8.29 -2.26 -8.74
C LYS A 108 9.20 -3.20 -7.98
N ASP A 109 8.89 -4.49 -7.95
CA ASP A 109 9.75 -5.55 -7.43
C ASP A 109 10.38 -6.39 -8.55
N ASN A 110 11.40 -7.17 -8.22
CA ASN A 110 12.04 -8.14 -9.10
C ASN A 110 11.76 -9.59 -8.69
N GLY A 111 10.65 -9.84 -8.02
CA GLY A 111 10.21 -11.15 -7.56
C GLY A 111 9.68 -12.06 -8.68
N SER A 112 8.82 -13.00 -8.30
CA SER A 112 8.22 -13.94 -9.28
C SER A 112 7.09 -13.32 -10.12
N GLY A 113 6.53 -12.18 -9.70
CA GLY A 113 5.28 -11.64 -10.24
C GLY A 113 4.07 -12.46 -9.82
N PHE A 114 2.96 -12.23 -10.50
CA PHE A 114 1.67 -12.89 -10.27
C PHE A 114 1.31 -13.80 -11.44
N GLU A 115 0.59 -14.89 -11.18
CA GLU A 115 -0.09 -15.66 -12.23
C GLU A 115 -1.14 -14.76 -12.90
N GLU A 116 -1.20 -14.75 -14.24
CA GLU A 116 -2.02 -13.79 -14.99
C GLU A 116 -3.51 -13.87 -14.65
N ASP A 117 -4.03 -15.06 -14.41
CA ASP A 117 -5.41 -15.31 -13.99
C ASP A 117 -5.71 -14.82 -12.57
N ARG A 118 -4.68 -14.59 -11.75
CA ARG A 118 -4.80 -14.06 -10.39
C ARG A 118 -4.71 -12.55 -10.29
N ILE A 119 -4.14 -11.88 -11.26
CA ILE A 119 -3.98 -10.40 -11.28
C ILE A 119 -5.28 -9.67 -10.94
N PRO A 120 -6.47 -10.03 -11.48
CA PRO A 120 -7.73 -9.37 -11.16
C PRO A 120 -8.14 -9.45 -9.68
N TYR A 121 -7.64 -10.45 -8.95
CA TYR A 121 -8.04 -10.78 -7.58
C TYR A 121 -7.00 -10.39 -6.52
N VAL A 122 -5.83 -9.87 -6.91
CA VAL A 122 -4.70 -9.56 -6.00
C VAL A 122 -5.12 -8.66 -4.82
N PHE A 123 -6.09 -7.80 -5.01
CA PHE A 123 -6.63 -6.91 -3.97
C PHE A 123 -7.88 -7.49 -3.27
N ASP A 124 -8.28 -8.71 -3.56
CA ASP A 124 -9.40 -9.33 -2.88
C ASP A 124 -8.99 -9.89 -1.51
N ARG A 125 -9.96 -10.07 -0.63
CA ARG A 125 -9.71 -10.61 0.71
C ARG A 125 -9.27 -12.06 0.64
N PHE A 126 -8.29 -12.39 1.49
CA PHE A 126 -7.75 -13.75 1.63
C PHE A 126 -7.01 -14.26 0.39
N GLU A 127 -6.76 -13.38 -0.59
CA GLU A 127 -5.87 -13.73 -1.68
C GLU A 127 -4.41 -13.71 -1.20
N THR A 128 -3.78 -14.87 -1.29
CA THR A 128 -2.36 -15.05 -0.94
C THR A 128 -1.62 -15.55 -2.17
N THR A 129 -0.77 -14.72 -2.72
CA THR A 129 0.09 -15.11 -3.83
C THR A 129 1.30 -15.86 -3.31
N GLY A 130 1.23 -17.19 -3.34
CA GLY A 130 2.40 -18.08 -3.22
C GLY A 130 3.09 -18.21 -1.87
N SER A 131 2.90 -17.32 -0.92
CA SER A 131 3.58 -17.38 0.37
C SER A 131 2.63 -17.59 1.56
N ALA A 132 1.75 -18.59 1.47
CA ALA A 132 1.07 -19.11 2.66
C ALA A 132 2.07 -19.48 3.79
N ALA A 133 3.35 -19.67 3.45
CA ALA A 133 4.44 -19.92 4.38
C ALA A 133 4.85 -18.70 5.22
N ALA A 134 4.61 -17.45 4.76
CA ALA A 134 5.01 -16.23 5.47
C ALA A 134 3.98 -15.76 6.52
N GLY A 135 2.85 -16.45 6.66
CA GLY A 135 1.86 -16.14 7.70
C GLY A 135 1.01 -14.91 7.43
N HIS A 136 0.95 -14.44 6.18
CA HIS A 136 0.10 -13.34 5.76
C HIS A 136 -1.29 -13.85 5.38
N ALA A 137 -2.30 -13.21 5.94
CA ALA A 137 -3.69 -13.65 5.81
C ALA A 137 -4.38 -13.12 4.53
N GLY A 138 -3.64 -12.52 3.58
CA GLY A 138 -4.18 -11.98 2.34
C GLY A 138 -5.15 -10.81 2.53
N ILE A 139 -4.95 -9.99 3.57
CA ILE A 139 -5.81 -8.82 3.85
C ILE A 139 -5.11 -7.48 3.70
N GLY A 140 -3.77 -7.47 3.64
CA GLY A 140 -2.98 -6.24 3.58
C GLY A 140 -3.24 -5.44 2.31
N LEU A 141 -3.18 -6.08 1.15
CA LEU A 141 -3.43 -5.41 -0.14
C LEU A 141 -4.90 -4.98 -0.28
N ASN A 142 -5.86 -5.78 0.22
CA ASN A 142 -7.26 -5.37 0.26
C ASN A 142 -7.46 -4.11 1.10
N LEU A 143 -6.87 -4.06 2.30
CA LEU A 143 -6.92 -2.86 3.15
C LEU A 143 -6.29 -1.66 2.45
N SER A 144 -5.13 -1.83 1.80
CA SER A 144 -4.48 -0.76 1.04
C SER A 144 -5.37 -0.21 -0.06
N ARG A 145 -6.06 -1.08 -0.82
CA ARG A 145 -7.04 -0.64 -1.84
C ARG A 145 -8.14 0.22 -1.22
N LEU A 146 -8.76 -0.25 -0.15
CA LEU A 146 -9.84 0.50 0.53
C LEU A 146 -9.37 1.87 1.04
N ILE A 147 -8.16 1.94 1.60
CA ILE A 147 -7.56 3.20 2.04
C ILE A 147 -7.35 4.14 0.86
N ILE A 148 -6.74 3.65 -0.23
CA ILE A 148 -6.48 4.47 -1.42
C ILE A 148 -7.78 4.96 -2.05
N GLU A 149 -8.80 4.11 -2.17
CA GLU A 149 -10.13 4.46 -2.67
C GLU A 149 -10.83 5.50 -1.78
N ALA A 150 -10.68 5.38 -0.44
CA ALA A 150 -11.22 6.36 0.50
C ALA A 150 -10.55 7.76 0.35
N HIS A 151 -9.34 7.81 -0.18
CA HIS A 151 -8.64 9.04 -0.58
C HIS A 151 -8.86 9.40 -2.07
N HIS A 152 -9.91 8.85 -2.69
CA HIS A 152 -10.25 9.07 -4.10
C HIS A 152 -9.13 8.68 -5.08
N GLY A 153 -8.21 7.83 -4.63
CA GLY A 153 -7.13 7.27 -5.44
C GLY A 153 -7.54 6.00 -6.17
N ILE A 154 -6.60 5.49 -6.95
CA ILE A 154 -6.74 4.24 -7.70
C ILE A 154 -5.48 3.41 -7.46
N VAL A 155 -5.64 2.10 -7.29
CA VAL A 155 -4.53 1.16 -7.24
C VAL A 155 -4.74 0.07 -8.29
N ASP A 156 -3.69 -0.25 -9.02
CA ASP A 156 -3.64 -1.35 -9.99
C ASP A 156 -2.32 -2.12 -9.87
N VAL A 157 -2.30 -3.33 -10.44
CA VAL A 157 -1.14 -4.20 -10.45
C VAL A 157 -0.97 -4.84 -11.81
N ARG A 158 0.28 -5.03 -12.21
CA ARG A 158 0.66 -5.78 -13.42
C ARG A 158 2.01 -6.45 -13.25
N ASN A 159 2.27 -7.50 -14.00
CA ASN A 159 3.61 -8.06 -14.11
C ASN A 159 4.53 -7.10 -14.89
N ASN A 160 5.82 -7.16 -14.60
CA ASN A 160 6.82 -6.43 -15.36
C ASN A 160 6.92 -6.96 -16.79
N GLU A 161 7.22 -6.08 -17.73
CA GLU A 161 7.35 -6.44 -19.16
C GLU A 161 8.50 -7.42 -19.44
N ASP A 162 9.54 -7.42 -18.58
CA ASP A 162 10.67 -8.35 -18.64
C ASP A 162 10.34 -9.73 -18.02
N GLY A 163 9.11 -9.93 -17.56
CA GLY A 163 8.60 -11.19 -17.01
C GLY A 163 9.13 -11.52 -15.61
N LYS A 164 9.81 -10.59 -14.94
CA LYS A 164 10.33 -10.77 -13.58
C LYS A 164 9.74 -9.73 -12.64
N GLY A 165 8.98 -10.22 -11.64
CA GLY A 165 8.35 -9.37 -10.64
C GLY A 165 7.11 -8.64 -11.14
N ALA A 166 6.61 -7.75 -10.31
CA ALA A 166 5.40 -7.00 -10.54
C ALA A 166 5.60 -5.50 -10.31
N VAL A 167 4.63 -4.73 -10.76
CA VAL A 167 4.48 -3.31 -10.46
C VAL A 167 3.10 -3.08 -9.88
N ILE A 168 3.04 -2.55 -8.66
CA ILE A 168 1.84 -1.97 -8.07
C ILE A 168 1.90 -0.47 -8.31
N ARG A 169 0.86 0.06 -8.93
CA ARG A 169 0.72 1.47 -9.25
C ARG A 169 -0.37 2.09 -8.41
N VAL A 170 -0.02 3.09 -7.63
CA VAL A 170 -0.94 3.89 -6.81
C VAL A 170 -1.04 5.28 -7.41
N GLN A 171 -2.26 5.75 -7.66
CA GLN A 171 -2.54 7.11 -8.10
C GLN A 171 -3.38 7.81 -7.06
N ILE A 172 -2.90 8.94 -6.54
CA ILE A 172 -3.59 9.74 -5.54
C ILE A 172 -3.78 11.16 -6.11
N PRO A 173 -5.02 11.72 -6.09
CA PRO A 173 -5.24 13.10 -6.47
C PRO A 173 -4.57 14.04 -5.46
N ARG A 174 -4.10 15.19 -5.92
CA ARG A 174 -3.48 16.21 -5.06
C ARG A 174 -4.48 16.80 -4.09
N TYR A 175 -5.65 17.14 -4.60
CA TYR A 175 -6.76 17.71 -3.83
C TYR A 175 -8.07 17.10 -4.29
N VAL A 176 -8.95 16.83 -3.34
CA VAL A 176 -10.35 16.55 -3.63
C VAL A 176 -11.10 17.86 -3.56
N LEU A 177 -11.70 18.29 -4.68
CA LEU A 177 -12.60 19.43 -4.67
C LEU A 177 -13.80 19.08 -3.78
N LYS A 178 -13.81 19.54 -2.54
CA LYS A 178 -15.03 19.48 -1.72
C LYS A 178 -16.10 20.27 -2.46
N ARG A 179 -17.09 19.57 -3.03
CA ARG A 179 -18.31 20.26 -3.49
C ARG A 179 -18.82 21.06 -2.29
N LYS A 180 -18.82 22.41 -2.40
CA LYS A 180 -19.56 23.24 -1.47
C LYS A 180 -20.98 22.65 -1.45
N ALA A 181 -21.40 22.11 -0.29
CA ALA A 181 -22.81 21.88 -0.06
C ALA A 181 -23.46 23.26 -0.21
N GLU A 182 -24.20 23.46 -1.27
CA GLU A 182 -25.08 24.60 -1.41
C GLU A 182 -26.08 24.51 -0.26
N LEU A 183 -26.04 25.53 0.59
CA LEU A 183 -27.00 25.81 1.66
C LEU A 183 -28.39 26.08 1.06
#